data_4907e32a59254cdf62f29a0b9e8001fd
#
_entry.id   4907e32a59254cdf62f29a0b9e8001fd
#
_cell.length_a   1.000
_cell.length_b   1.000
_cell.length_c   1.000
_cell.angle_alpha   90.00
_cell.angle_beta   90.00
_cell.angle_gamma   90.00
#
_symmetry.space_group_name_H-M   'P 1'
#
loop_
_entity.id
_entity.type
_entity.pdbx_description
1 polymer ?
#
loop_
_entity_poly.entity_id
_entity_poly.type
_entity_poly.pdbx_seq_one_letter_code
_entity_poly.pdbx_strand_id
1 'polypeptide(L)'
;MDRKRVGILIFPDVEVLDFCGPFEVFSVTRLNEDARREEPSPFEVLLVAGTPDTVVATGGLKVIPDVTLDTCPPLDILVVPGGWGTRAEAKNQRLLDWIAERGRSVETLASVCTGSMLLGHAGLLHGRRATTHWRSLDRMRESFPTVTVEDKLHVVEHDHIVTSAGISAGIDMALRVVIRYFGEAVGRATARNMEYPFPDDNSRRV
;
A
#
# COMPACT_ATOMS: atom_id res chain seq x y z
N MET A 1 -14.17 -17.37 -9.51
CA MET A 1 -12.87 -17.24 -8.80
C MET A 1 -13.12 -16.36 -7.59
N ASP A 2 -12.65 -16.76 -6.41
CA ASP A 2 -12.79 -15.91 -5.24
C ASP A 2 -11.92 -14.66 -5.41
N ARG A 3 -12.50 -13.50 -5.10
CA ARG A 3 -11.80 -12.22 -5.21
C ARG A 3 -10.74 -12.12 -4.10
N LYS A 4 -9.56 -11.60 -4.44
CA LYS A 4 -8.53 -11.28 -3.44
C LYS A 4 -8.95 -10.06 -2.61
N ARG A 5 -8.95 -10.19 -1.29
CA ARG A 5 -9.33 -9.10 -0.41
C ARG A 5 -8.14 -8.22 -0.07
N VAL A 6 -8.27 -6.93 -0.41
CA VAL A 6 -7.28 -5.89 -0.18
C VAL A 6 -7.76 -4.98 0.94
N GLY A 7 -7.04 -4.93 2.06
CA GLY A 7 -7.25 -3.90 3.07
C GLY A 7 -6.29 -2.73 2.82
N ILE A 8 -6.81 -1.53 2.72
CA ILE A 8 -6.01 -0.31 2.66
C ILE A 8 -6.25 0.47 3.96
N LEU A 9 -5.20 0.62 4.76
CA LEU A 9 -5.27 1.34 6.02
C LEU A 9 -5.48 2.83 5.78
N ILE A 10 -6.35 3.47 6.56
CA ILE A 10 -6.51 4.93 6.58
C ILE A 10 -6.50 5.43 8.03
N PHE A 11 -5.96 6.61 8.24
CA PHE A 11 -5.82 7.26 9.55
C PHE A 11 -5.79 8.78 9.37
N PRO A 12 -6.01 9.59 10.43
CA PRO A 12 -5.94 11.04 10.34
C PRO A 12 -4.62 11.53 9.70
N ASP A 13 -4.69 12.51 8.81
CA ASP A 13 -3.56 13.03 8.03
C ASP A 13 -2.83 11.98 7.17
N VAL A 14 -3.52 10.92 6.73
CA VAL A 14 -3.03 10.02 5.69
C VAL A 14 -2.88 10.78 4.37
N GLU A 15 -1.81 10.51 3.61
CA GLU A 15 -1.62 11.12 2.28
C GLU A 15 -2.64 10.55 1.28
N VAL A 16 -3.38 11.44 0.61
CA VAL A 16 -4.53 11.06 -0.23
C VAL A 16 -4.14 10.06 -1.32
N LEU A 17 -3.11 10.34 -2.10
CA LEU A 17 -2.75 9.48 -3.22
C LEU A 17 -2.11 8.16 -2.77
N ASP A 18 -1.57 8.09 -1.54
CA ASP A 18 -0.96 6.88 -1.00
C ASP A 18 -2.00 5.76 -0.80
N PHE A 19 -3.27 6.11 -0.54
CA PHE A 19 -4.36 5.14 -0.43
C PHE A 19 -5.29 5.12 -1.66
N CYS A 20 -5.62 6.29 -2.24
CA CYS A 20 -6.47 6.37 -3.42
C CYS A 20 -5.81 5.79 -4.68
N GLY A 21 -4.49 5.93 -4.83
CA GLY A 21 -3.75 5.37 -5.96
C GLY A 21 -3.86 3.84 -6.02
N PRO A 22 -3.46 3.11 -4.97
CA PRO A 22 -3.67 1.66 -4.90
C PRO A 22 -5.16 1.25 -4.95
N PHE A 23 -6.05 2.01 -4.31
CA PHE A 23 -7.50 1.77 -4.36
C PHE A 23 -7.98 1.75 -5.81
N GLU A 24 -7.65 2.76 -6.59
CA GLU A 24 -8.03 2.85 -8.00
C GLU A 24 -7.47 1.66 -8.79
N VAL A 25 -6.18 1.38 -8.69
CA VAL A 25 -5.55 0.26 -9.41
C VAL A 25 -6.29 -1.05 -9.16
N PHE A 26 -6.50 -1.42 -7.89
CA PHE A 26 -7.17 -2.67 -7.55
C PHE A 26 -8.64 -2.68 -7.96
N SER A 27 -9.33 -1.55 -7.86
CA SER A 27 -10.77 -1.45 -8.18
C SER A 27 -11.04 -1.56 -9.68
N VAL A 28 -10.17 -1.01 -10.53
CA VAL A 28 -10.37 -0.99 -11.98
C VAL A 28 -9.74 -2.18 -12.72
N THR A 29 -8.93 -3.00 -12.06
CA THR A 29 -8.33 -4.20 -12.64
C THR A 29 -9.43 -5.14 -13.18
N ARG A 30 -9.20 -5.69 -14.37
CA ARG A 30 -10.08 -6.72 -14.97
C ARG A 30 -9.22 -7.85 -15.55
N LEU A 31 -9.69 -9.06 -15.40
CA LEU A 31 -9.05 -10.24 -16.01
C LEU A 31 -9.38 -10.33 -17.50
N ASN A 32 -10.56 -9.84 -17.88
CA ASN A 32 -11.01 -9.77 -19.26
C ASN A 32 -11.47 -8.34 -19.59
N GLU A 33 -10.71 -7.64 -20.42
CA GLU A 33 -11.01 -6.25 -20.81
C GLU A 33 -12.31 -6.13 -21.62
N ASP A 34 -12.66 -7.15 -22.41
CA ASP A 34 -13.88 -7.13 -23.22
C ASP A 34 -15.15 -7.25 -22.34
N ALA A 35 -15.02 -7.87 -21.17
CA ALA A 35 -16.10 -8.01 -20.18
C ALA A 35 -16.02 -6.99 -19.02
N ARG A 36 -15.29 -5.89 -19.21
CA ARG A 36 -14.99 -4.89 -18.16
C ARG A 36 -16.24 -4.35 -17.42
N ARG A 37 -17.38 -4.25 -18.11
CA ARG A 37 -18.64 -3.73 -17.54
C ARG A 37 -19.47 -4.79 -16.86
N GLU A 38 -19.24 -6.06 -17.17
CA GLU A 38 -20.03 -7.21 -16.73
C GLU A 38 -19.35 -7.95 -15.57
N GLU A 39 -18.02 -7.98 -15.58
CA GLU A 39 -17.22 -8.64 -14.55
C GLU A 39 -16.66 -7.65 -13.53
N PRO A 40 -16.74 -7.94 -12.22
CA PRO A 40 -16.11 -7.12 -11.19
C PRO A 40 -14.59 -7.25 -11.25
N SER A 41 -13.89 -6.38 -10.51
CA SER A 41 -12.47 -6.55 -10.24
C SER A 41 -12.19 -7.91 -9.56
N PRO A 42 -11.07 -8.58 -9.87
CA PRO A 42 -10.62 -9.74 -9.10
C PRO A 42 -10.19 -9.40 -7.67
N PHE A 43 -10.21 -8.12 -7.32
CA PHE A 43 -9.95 -7.61 -5.97
C PHE A 43 -11.22 -7.08 -5.31
N GLU A 44 -11.38 -7.34 -4.02
CA GLU A 44 -12.32 -6.68 -3.13
C GLU A 44 -11.52 -5.72 -2.25
N VAL A 45 -11.72 -4.41 -2.44
CA VAL A 45 -10.94 -3.40 -1.72
C VAL A 45 -11.75 -2.84 -0.55
N LEU A 46 -11.15 -2.83 0.63
CA LEU A 46 -11.73 -2.31 1.87
C LEU A 46 -10.83 -1.22 2.45
N LEU A 47 -11.40 -0.10 2.82
CA LEU A 47 -10.74 0.93 3.62
C LEU A 47 -10.87 0.56 5.10
N VAL A 48 -9.74 0.43 5.78
CA VAL A 48 -9.64 -0.01 7.19
C VAL A 48 -9.18 1.15 8.06
N ALA A 49 -9.89 1.45 9.15
CA ALA A 49 -9.49 2.51 10.09
C ALA A 49 -9.51 2.05 11.55
N GLY A 50 -8.95 2.88 12.44
CA GLY A 50 -8.96 2.62 13.89
C GLY A 50 -10.35 2.63 14.53
N THR A 51 -11.25 3.47 14.00
CA THR A 51 -12.64 3.65 14.45
C THR A 51 -13.56 3.77 13.22
N PRO A 52 -14.90 3.65 13.38
CA PRO A 52 -15.85 3.83 12.28
C PRO A 52 -16.07 5.29 11.88
N ASP A 53 -15.43 6.23 12.57
CA ASP A 53 -15.60 7.65 12.32
C ASP A 53 -14.98 8.08 11.00
N THR A 54 -15.45 9.20 10.47
CA THR A 54 -14.86 9.83 9.27
C THR A 54 -13.39 10.18 9.50
N VAL A 55 -12.52 9.67 8.66
CA VAL A 55 -11.10 10.00 8.62
C VAL A 55 -10.91 11.28 7.79
N VAL A 56 -10.17 12.24 8.33
CA VAL A 56 -9.76 13.44 7.61
C VAL A 56 -8.33 13.24 7.12
N ALA A 57 -8.17 13.07 5.81
CA ALA A 57 -6.87 12.92 5.16
C ALA A 57 -6.18 14.27 4.93
N THR A 58 -4.92 14.25 4.52
CA THR A 58 -4.17 15.44 4.10
C THR A 58 -4.98 16.27 3.09
N GLY A 59 -4.98 17.59 3.26
CA GLY A 59 -5.76 18.48 2.39
C GLY A 59 -7.26 18.54 2.73
N GLY A 60 -7.72 17.84 3.77
CA GLY A 60 -9.09 17.94 4.27
C GLY A 60 -10.10 17.00 3.60
N LEU A 61 -9.63 16.03 2.76
CA LEU A 61 -10.51 15.00 2.20
C LEU A 61 -11.11 14.16 3.33
N LYS A 62 -12.42 14.03 3.36
CA LYS A 62 -13.15 13.21 4.33
C LYS A 62 -13.48 11.85 3.74
N VAL A 63 -13.11 10.79 4.45
CA VAL A 63 -13.27 9.41 4.02
C VAL A 63 -13.97 8.61 5.11
N ILE A 64 -14.98 7.84 4.74
CA ILE A 64 -15.67 6.91 5.63
C ILE A 64 -15.01 5.53 5.43
N PRO A 65 -14.48 4.88 6.48
CA PRO A 65 -13.93 3.53 6.36
C PRO A 65 -15.03 2.50 6.15
N ASP A 66 -14.71 1.42 5.44
CA ASP A 66 -15.62 0.28 5.28
C ASP A 66 -15.67 -0.58 6.54
N VAL A 67 -14.51 -0.76 7.20
CA VAL A 67 -14.36 -1.59 8.40
C VAL A 67 -13.36 -0.96 9.38
N THR A 68 -13.41 -1.41 10.63
CA THR A 68 -12.43 -1.04 11.65
C THR A 68 -11.37 -2.13 11.83
N LEU A 69 -10.30 -1.84 12.60
CA LEU A 69 -9.30 -2.86 12.96
C LEU A 69 -9.95 -4.09 13.60
N ASP A 70 -11.01 -3.90 14.42
CA ASP A 70 -11.68 -4.99 15.15
C ASP A 70 -12.62 -5.81 14.26
N THR A 71 -13.20 -5.19 13.22
CA THR A 71 -14.19 -5.85 12.34
C THR A 71 -13.60 -6.26 10.98
N CYS A 72 -12.31 -5.95 10.74
CA CYS A 72 -11.64 -6.26 9.50
C CYS A 72 -11.55 -7.78 9.28
N PRO A 73 -12.13 -8.30 8.19
CA PRO A 73 -12.04 -9.72 7.86
C PRO A 73 -10.60 -10.15 7.53
N PRO A 74 -10.34 -11.45 7.33
CA PRO A 74 -9.06 -11.91 6.79
C PRO A 74 -8.77 -11.24 5.45
N LEU A 75 -7.51 -10.82 5.25
CA LEU A 75 -7.01 -10.14 4.06
C LEU A 75 -6.01 -11.03 3.32
N ASP A 76 -5.98 -10.92 1.99
CA ASP A 76 -4.90 -11.45 1.16
C ASP A 76 -3.78 -10.42 1.00
N ILE A 77 -4.14 -9.14 0.94
CA ILE A 77 -3.23 -8.02 0.72
C ILE A 77 -3.50 -6.93 1.76
N LEU A 78 -2.45 -6.41 2.39
CA LEU A 78 -2.54 -5.23 3.25
C LEU A 78 -1.68 -4.11 2.66
N VAL A 79 -2.27 -2.93 2.45
CA VAL A 79 -1.57 -1.70 2.04
C VAL A 79 -1.53 -0.73 3.20
N VAL A 80 -0.33 -0.29 3.58
CA VAL A 80 -0.08 0.70 4.64
C VAL A 80 0.43 1.98 3.98
N PRO A 81 -0.42 3.03 3.85
CA PRO A 81 -0.06 4.31 3.27
C PRO A 81 0.78 5.15 4.22
N GLY A 82 1.37 6.22 3.69
CA GLY A 82 2.07 7.23 4.46
C GLY A 82 1.24 8.48 4.73
N GLY A 83 1.92 9.59 4.94
CA GLY A 83 1.33 10.89 5.28
C GLY A 83 1.89 11.42 6.60
N TRP A 84 1.47 12.64 6.96
CA TRP A 84 1.90 13.28 8.20
C TRP A 84 1.43 12.51 9.44
N GLY A 85 0.27 11.87 9.37
CA GLY A 85 -0.31 11.04 10.43
C GLY A 85 0.57 9.88 10.87
N THR A 86 1.49 9.38 10.02
CA THR A 86 2.40 8.28 10.41
C THR A 86 3.22 8.58 11.66
N ARG A 87 3.44 9.87 12.01
CA ARG A 87 4.17 10.27 13.21
C ARG A 87 3.38 10.02 14.49
N ALA A 88 2.07 10.21 14.42
CA ALA A 88 1.16 9.90 15.53
C ALA A 88 0.95 8.39 15.61
N GLU A 89 0.71 7.75 14.48
CA GLU A 89 0.44 6.32 14.40
C GLU A 89 1.67 5.45 14.75
N ALA A 90 2.90 5.96 14.57
CA ALA A 90 4.11 5.31 15.06
C ALA A 90 4.18 5.18 16.62
N LYS A 91 3.28 5.86 17.34
CA LYS A 91 3.12 5.76 18.80
C LYS A 91 1.83 5.03 19.21
N ASN A 92 1.01 4.67 18.24
CA ASN A 92 -0.26 3.96 18.45
C ASN A 92 0.00 2.45 18.50
N GLN A 93 0.25 1.93 19.71
CA GLN A 93 0.60 0.51 19.90
C GLN A 93 -0.46 -0.42 19.35
N ARG A 94 -1.76 -0.11 19.52
CA ARG A 94 -2.86 -0.92 18.99
C ARG A 94 -2.76 -1.07 17.47
N LEU A 95 -2.48 0.02 16.75
CA LEU A 95 -2.32 -0.01 15.31
C LEU A 95 -1.07 -0.79 14.90
N LEU A 96 0.05 -0.58 15.58
CA LEU A 96 1.30 -1.28 15.29
C LEU A 96 1.18 -2.79 15.51
N ASP A 97 0.53 -3.21 16.59
CA ASP A 97 0.27 -4.63 16.88
C ASP A 97 -0.63 -5.25 15.81
N TRP A 98 -1.68 -4.53 15.39
CA TRP A 98 -2.55 -4.97 14.30
C TRP A 98 -1.81 -5.11 12.97
N ILE A 99 -0.98 -4.10 12.61
CA ILE A 99 -0.13 -4.18 11.41
C ILE A 99 0.83 -5.36 11.51
N ALA A 100 1.43 -5.61 12.68
CA ALA A 100 2.36 -6.71 12.89
C ALA A 100 1.68 -8.08 12.73
N GLU A 101 0.48 -8.25 13.28
CA GLU A 101 -0.31 -9.48 13.17
C GLU A 101 -0.72 -9.73 11.73
N ARG A 102 -1.42 -8.75 11.12
CA ARG A 102 -1.94 -8.88 9.75
C ARG A 102 -0.81 -8.99 8.74
N GLY A 103 0.25 -8.20 8.90
CA GLY A 103 1.40 -8.21 7.99
C GLY A 103 2.15 -9.55 7.92
N ARG A 104 2.05 -10.40 8.96
CA ARG A 104 2.60 -11.75 8.93
C ARG A 104 1.66 -12.77 8.29
N SER A 105 0.36 -12.49 8.24
CA SER A 105 -0.66 -13.42 7.77
C SER A 105 -1.08 -13.22 6.31
N VAL A 106 -0.89 -12.01 5.75
CA VAL A 106 -1.24 -11.71 4.36
C VAL A 106 -0.26 -12.30 3.36
N GLU A 107 -0.73 -12.62 2.15
CA GLU A 107 0.12 -13.06 1.04
C GLU A 107 1.02 -11.93 0.52
N THR A 108 0.54 -10.69 0.61
CA THR A 108 1.31 -9.49 0.23
C THR A 108 1.08 -8.36 1.23
N LEU A 109 2.17 -7.90 1.85
CA LEU A 109 2.20 -6.69 2.66
C LEU A 109 2.83 -5.56 1.85
N ALA A 110 2.07 -4.52 1.58
CA ALA A 110 2.54 -3.38 0.81
C ALA A 110 2.59 -2.09 1.65
N SER A 111 3.50 -1.19 1.32
CA SER A 111 3.51 0.16 1.88
C SER A 111 3.82 1.22 0.83
N VAL A 112 3.26 2.41 1.03
CA VAL A 112 3.54 3.58 0.21
C VAL A 112 4.16 4.67 1.07
N CYS A 113 5.17 5.37 0.54
CA CYS A 113 5.72 6.55 1.20
C CYS A 113 6.22 6.24 2.62
N THR A 114 5.82 7.04 3.60
CA THR A 114 6.16 6.84 5.03
C THR A 114 5.38 5.72 5.71
N GLY A 115 4.51 5.02 4.99
CA GLY A 115 3.88 3.79 5.49
C GLY A 115 4.91 2.71 5.86
N SER A 116 6.04 2.66 5.15
CA SER A 116 7.16 1.77 5.49
C SER A 116 7.77 2.05 6.88
N MET A 117 7.65 3.29 7.41
CA MET A 117 8.05 3.60 8.78
C MET A 117 7.16 2.87 9.80
N LEU A 118 5.85 2.75 9.51
CA LEU A 118 4.93 1.98 10.37
C LEU A 118 5.28 0.48 10.32
N LEU A 119 5.64 -0.05 9.14
CA LEU A 119 6.14 -1.43 9.04
C LEU A 119 7.43 -1.64 9.84
N GLY A 120 8.34 -0.65 9.84
CA GLY A 120 9.55 -0.66 10.65
C GLY A 120 9.26 -0.69 12.15
N HIS A 121 8.36 0.19 12.63
CA HIS A 121 7.92 0.22 14.03
C HIS A 121 7.17 -1.05 14.45
N ALA A 122 6.43 -1.68 13.53
CA ALA A 122 5.78 -2.97 13.75
C ALA A 122 6.76 -4.18 13.71
N GLY A 123 8.07 -3.93 13.50
CA GLY A 123 9.11 -4.97 13.49
C GLY A 123 9.13 -5.85 12.24
N LEU A 124 8.44 -5.46 11.17
CA LEU A 124 8.28 -6.27 9.97
C LEU A 124 9.42 -6.11 8.95
N LEU A 125 10.27 -5.08 9.11
CA LEU A 125 11.37 -4.79 8.17
C LEU A 125 12.75 -5.23 8.68
N HIS A 126 12.86 -5.87 9.84
CA HIS A 126 14.14 -6.30 10.41
C HIS A 126 14.90 -7.22 9.44
N GLY A 127 16.14 -6.86 9.10
CA GLY A 127 17.00 -7.60 8.18
C GLY A 127 16.56 -7.59 6.71
N ARG A 128 15.62 -6.72 6.34
CA ARG A 128 15.05 -6.66 4.98
C ARG A 128 15.50 -5.44 4.20
N ARG A 129 15.32 -5.52 2.88
CA ARG A 129 15.44 -4.37 1.97
C ARG A 129 14.11 -3.64 1.92
N ALA A 130 14.14 -2.30 1.96
CA ALA A 130 12.94 -1.47 1.87
C ALA A 130 13.26 -0.08 1.34
N THR A 131 12.24 0.62 0.87
CA THR A 131 12.32 2.03 0.52
C THR A 131 11.21 2.83 1.19
N THR A 132 11.30 4.14 1.11
CA THR A 132 10.33 5.09 1.69
C THR A 132 10.30 6.37 0.85
N HIS A 133 9.52 7.36 1.28
CA HIS A 133 9.56 8.70 0.70
C HIS A 133 10.98 9.29 0.76
N TRP A 134 11.42 9.97 -0.32
CA TRP A 134 12.79 10.48 -0.44
C TRP A 134 13.25 11.35 0.75
N ARG A 135 12.37 12.18 1.30
CA ARG A 135 12.67 13.00 2.51
C ARG A 135 12.80 12.18 3.79
N SER A 136 12.48 10.89 3.77
CA SER A 136 12.49 10.03 4.95
C SER A 136 13.53 8.91 4.88
N LEU A 137 14.36 8.87 3.83
CA LEU A 137 15.39 7.84 3.65
C LEU A 137 16.39 7.84 4.81
N ASP A 138 16.94 9.00 5.17
CA ASP A 138 17.92 9.10 6.26
C ASP A 138 17.28 8.77 7.61
N ARG A 139 16.07 9.29 7.87
CA ARG A 139 15.32 8.92 9.08
C ARG A 139 15.06 7.41 9.15
N MET A 140 14.81 6.75 8.02
CA MET A 140 14.63 5.30 7.98
C MET A 140 15.92 4.56 8.34
N ARG A 141 17.07 4.99 7.81
CA ARG A 141 18.40 4.44 8.15
C ARG A 141 18.70 4.58 9.64
N GLU A 142 18.43 5.76 10.20
CA GLU A 142 18.66 6.05 11.62
C GLU A 142 17.74 5.25 12.54
N SER A 143 16.43 5.19 12.20
CA SER A 143 15.43 4.53 13.04
C SER A 143 15.51 3.01 12.98
N PHE A 144 15.94 2.45 11.86
CA PHE A 144 15.93 1.00 11.62
C PHE A 144 17.28 0.53 11.03
N PRO A 145 18.36 0.49 11.84
CA PRO A 145 19.72 0.22 11.36
C PRO A 145 19.91 -1.19 10.76
N THR A 146 18.98 -2.11 10.98
CA THR A 146 19.01 -3.45 10.39
C THR A 146 18.32 -3.53 9.01
N VAL A 147 17.67 -2.43 8.57
CA VAL A 147 17.02 -2.35 7.25
C VAL A 147 18.03 -1.88 6.21
N THR A 148 18.12 -2.59 5.10
CA THR A 148 18.84 -2.10 3.92
C THR A 148 17.96 -1.13 3.15
N VAL A 149 18.21 0.17 3.31
CA VAL A 149 17.41 1.24 2.70
C VAL A 149 17.85 1.48 1.26
N GLU A 150 16.95 1.18 0.33
CA GLU A 150 17.14 1.36 -1.11
C GLU A 150 16.71 2.77 -1.54
N ASP A 151 17.64 3.58 -1.99
CA ASP A 151 17.39 4.97 -2.39
C ASP A 151 17.30 5.18 -3.91
N LYS A 152 17.71 4.18 -4.70
CA LYS A 152 17.69 4.22 -6.17
C LYS A 152 16.48 3.53 -6.79
N LEU A 153 15.75 2.75 -6.01
CA LEU A 153 14.60 1.99 -6.49
C LEU A 153 13.28 2.69 -6.14
N HIS A 154 12.34 2.63 -7.09
CA HIS A 154 11.00 3.18 -6.93
C HIS A 154 10.10 2.28 -6.10
N VAL A 155 10.22 0.97 -6.34
CA VAL A 155 9.53 -0.10 -5.59
C VAL A 155 10.58 -1.14 -5.18
N VAL A 156 10.53 -1.60 -3.95
CA VAL A 156 11.41 -2.64 -3.41
C VAL A 156 10.58 -3.83 -2.96
N GLU A 157 10.90 -5.00 -3.49
CA GLU A 157 10.28 -6.26 -3.13
C GLU A 157 11.28 -7.12 -2.33
N HIS A 158 10.83 -7.64 -1.21
CA HIS A 158 11.58 -8.56 -0.37
C HIS A 158 10.61 -9.55 0.30
N ASP A 159 10.70 -10.82 -0.06
CA ASP A 159 9.74 -11.86 0.32
C ASP A 159 8.30 -11.46 -0.10
N HIS A 160 7.37 -11.45 0.86
CA HIS A 160 5.98 -11.01 0.66
C HIS A 160 5.78 -9.51 0.88
N ILE A 161 6.83 -8.76 1.23
CA ILE A 161 6.75 -7.33 1.52
C ILE A 161 7.14 -6.51 0.28
N VAL A 162 6.32 -5.51 -0.05
CA VAL A 162 6.53 -4.57 -1.14
C VAL A 162 6.49 -3.16 -0.59
N THR A 163 7.58 -2.42 -0.68
CA THR A 163 7.62 -1.02 -0.26
C THR A 163 7.84 -0.10 -1.44
N SER A 164 7.16 1.03 -1.50
CA SER A 164 7.35 2.01 -2.57
C SER A 164 7.83 3.36 -2.05
N ALA A 165 8.42 4.11 -2.96
CA ALA A 165 8.73 5.52 -2.77
C ALA A 165 7.47 6.34 -2.49
N GLY A 166 7.57 7.68 -2.48
CA GLY A 166 6.48 8.55 -2.08
C GLY A 166 5.42 8.76 -3.15
N ILE A 167 4.25 8.87 -2.70
CA ILE A 167 2.99 9.36 -3.25
C ILE A 167 2.59 8.60 -4.51
N SER A 168 2.93 9.09 -5.71
CA SER A 168 2.56 8.44 -6.98
C SER A 168 3.16 7.04 -7.16
N ALA A 169 4.26 6.72 -6.47
CA ALA A 169 4.86 5.39 -6.48
C ALA A 169 3.94 4.27 -5.97
N GLY A 170 2.90 4.63 -5.21
CA GLY A 170 1.85 3.71 -4.79
C GLY A 170 1.07 3.10 -5.94
N ILE A 171 0.93 3.83 -7.06
CA ILE A 171 0.29 3.31 -8.28
C ILE A 171 1.18 2.24 -8.92
N ASP A 172 2.48 2.53 -9.08
CA ASP A 172 3.44 1.55 -9.62
C ASP A 172 3.51 0.29 -8.76
N MET A 173 3.54 0.47 -7.45
CA MET A 173 3.54 -0.64 -6.50
C MET A 173 2.29 -1.51 -6.66
N ALA A 174 1.11 -0.91 -6.73
CA ALA A 174 -0.14 -1.64 -6.88
C ALA A 174 -0.21 -2.38 -8.23
N LEU A 175 0.26 -1.75 -9.33
CA LEU A 175 0.36 -2.41 -10.65
C LEU A 175 1.33 -3.61 -10.61
N ARG A 176 2.46 -3.52 -9.89
CA ARG A 176 3.36 -4.66 -9.68
C ARG A 176 2.71 -5.78 -8.87
N VAL A 177 1.90 -5.43 -7.88
CA VAL A 177 1.09 -6.43 -7.14
C VAL A 177 0.08 -7.10 -8.07
N VAL A 178 -0.63 -6.34 -8.94
CA VAL A 178 -1.52 -6.93 -9.96
C VAL A 178 -0.76 -7.91 -10.87
N ILE A 179 0.43 -7.51 -11.34
CA ILE A 179 1.29 -8.38 -12.17
C ILE A 179 1.67 -9.66 -11.42
N ARG A 180 2.02 -9.57 -10.13
CA ARG A 180 2.37 -10.72 -9.29
C ARG A 180 1.24 -11.76 -9.23
N TYR A 181 -0.02 -11.31 -9.15
CA TYR A 181 -1.18 -12.20 -9.02
C TYR A 181 -1.72 -12.67 -10.36
N PHE A 182 -1.71 -11.84 -11.39
CA PHE A 182 -2.45 -12.08 -12.63
C PHE A 182 -1.61 -11.94 -13.91
N GLY A 183 -0.32 -11.66 -13.77
CA GLY A 183 0.61 -11.57 -14.89
C GLY A 183 0.70 -10.18 -15.52
N GLU A 184 1.75 -10.01 -16.33
CA GLU A 184 2.15 -8.74 -16.96
C GLU A 184 1.02 -8.17 -17.86
N ALA A 185 0.32 -9.01 -18.60
CA ALA A 185 -0.74 -8.57 -19.50
C ALA A 185 -1.87 -7.87 -18.76
N VAL A 186 -2.30 -8.39 -17.60
CA VAL A 186 -3.35 -7.80 -16.77
C VAL A 186 -2.88 -6.48 -16.15
N GLY A 187 -1.66 -6.42 -15.63
CA GLY A 187 -1.11 -5.19 -15.08
C GLY A 187 -0.98 -4.08 -16.13
N ARG A 188 -0.51 -4.40 -17.34
CA ARG A 188 -0.42 -3.44 -18.46
C ARG A 188 -1.79 -2.98 -18.95
N ALA A 189 -2.75 -3.88 -19.05
CA ALA A 189 -4.12 -3.53 -19.41
C ALA A 189 -4.76 -2.60 -18.37
N THR A 190 -4.53 -2.87 -17.08
CA THR A 190 -4.98 -2.00 -15.99
C THR A 190 -4.38 -0.59 -16.09
N ALA A 191 -3.07 -0.50 -16.28
CA ALA A 191 -2.38 0.78 -16.46
C ALA A 191 -2.90 1.55 -17.69
N ARG A 192 -3.12 0.84 -18.80
CA ARG A 192 -3.69 1.42 -20.04
C ARG A 192 -5.10 1.96 -19.82
N ASN A 193 -5.95 1.22 -19.09
CA ASN A 193 -7.29 1.70 -18.76
C ASN A 193 -7.27 2.98 -17.92
N MET A 194 -6.28 3.12 -17.06
CA MET A 194 -6.06 4.32 -16.25
C MET A 194 -5.36 5.45 -17.02
N GLU A 195 -4.97 5.24 -18.28
CA GLU A 195 -4.09 6.14 -19.04
C GLU A 195 -2.80 6.48 -18.26
N TYR A 196 -2.35 5.55 -17.42
CA TYR A 196 -1.17 5.71 -16.58
C TYR A 196 0.10 5.20 -17.29
N PRO A 197 1.16 6.05 -17.44
CA PRO A 197 2.40 5.66 -18.11
C PRO A 197 3.25 4.76 -17.21
N PHE A 198 2.85 3.48 -17.07
CA PHE A 198 3.56 2.52 -16.26
C PHE A 198 4.91 2.17 -16.89
N PRO A 199 6.04 2.50 -16.23
CA PRO A 199 7.37 2.33 -16.81
C PRO A 199 7.85 0.88 -16.81
N ASP A 200 8.77 0.57 -17.72
CA ASP A 200 9.43 -0.73 -17.79
C ASP A 200 10.54 -0.87 -16.75
N ASP A 201 11.18 0.23 -16.37
CA ASP A 201 12.23 0.24 -15.36
C ASP A 201 11.68 0.52 -13.95
N ASN A 202 12.54 0.32 -12.94
CA ASN A 202 12.21 0.52 -11.53
C ASN A 202 13.09 1.61 -10.88
N SER A 203 13.70 2.46 -11.68
CA SER A 203 14.54 3.55 -11.16
C SER A 203 13.70 4.57 -10.40
N ARG A 204 14.23 5.08 -9.30
CA ARG A 204 13.60 6.19 -8.58
C ARG A 204 13.53 7.43 -9.49
N ARG A 205 12.39 8.09 -9.55
CA ARG A 205 12.13 9.21 -10.47
C ARG A 205 12.31 10.60 -9.86
N VAL A 206 12.76 10.69 -8.62
CA VAL A 206 13.04 11.94 -7.89
C VAL A 206 14.37 11.85 -7.15
#